data_1157e47208aa960f24f9af60f01ab68c
#
_entry.id   1157e47208aa960f24f9af60f01ab68c
#
_cell.length_a   1.000
_cell.length_b   1.000
_cell.length_c   1.000
_cell.angle_alpha   90.00
_cell.angle_beta   90.00
_cell.angle_gamma   90.00
#
_symmetry.space_group_name_H-M   'P 1'
#
loop_
_entity.id
_entity.type
_entity.pdbx_description
1 polymer ?
#
loop_
_entity_poly.entity_id
_entity_poly.type
_entity_poly.pdbx_seq_one_letter_code
_entity_poly.pdbx_strand_id
1 'polypeptide(L)'
;MKNHIQDGKTISHTPTVAVTSGQALLIGALLAVAVNNIPANTQGEFVTEGVFELPKANTADIGQGDDVYWDNAAKVITNTATDNTRVGKAWLGAGNPSTTVAVKINA
;
A
#
# COMPACT_ATOMS: atom_id res chain seq x y z
N MET A 1 3.14 29.86 2.87
CA MET A 1 2.04 29.51 1.97
C MET A 1 0.77 29.31 2.79
N LYS A 2 -0.27 30.08 2.52
CA LYS A 2 -1.47 30.08 3.39
C LYS A 2 -2.36 28.85 3.23
N ASN A 3 -2.28 28.16 2.11
CA ASN A 3 -3.11 27.00 1.83
C ASN A 3 -2.39 25.66 2.04
N HIS A 4 -1.18 25.68 2.60
CA HIS A 4 -0.46 24.48 2.96
C HIS A 4 -1.05 23.92 4.28
N ILE A 5 -1.57 22.72 4.24
CA ILE A 5 -2.22 22.09 5.39
C ILE A 5 -1.27 21.11 6.08
N GLN A 6 -0.60 20.25 5.31
CA GLN A 6 0.38 19.29 5.82
C GLN A 6 1.24 18.79 4.68
N ASP A 7 2.31 18.05 5.00
CA ASP A 7 3.26 17.59 3.98
C ASP A 7 2.74 16.46 3.11
N GLY A 8 1.63 15.83 3.47
CA GLY A 8 1.06 14.75 2.68
C GLY A 8 1.76 13.41 2.84
N LYS A 9 2.64 13.27 3.82
CA LYS A 9 3.34 12.02 4.09
C LYS A 9 2.54 11.04 4.91
N THR A 10 1.61 11.55 5.71
CA THR A 10 0.71 10.75 6.54
C THR A 10 -0.72 11.20 6.36
N ILE A 11 -1.65 10.30 6.63
CA ILE A 11 -3.07 10.58 6.58
C ILE A 11 -3.72 9.98 7.83
N SER A 12 -4.64 10.73 8.42
CA SER A 12 -5.46 10.24 9.53
C SER A 12 -6.65 9.46 8.95
N HIS A 13 -6.91 8.30 9.48
CA HIS A 13 -8.01 7.46 9.01
C HIS A 13 -8.53 6.59 10.14
N THR A 14 -9.83 6.32 10.12
CA THR A 14 -10.48 5.45 11.10
C THR A 14 -10.92 4.18 10.38
N PRO A 15 -10.14 3.08 10.49
CA PRO A 15 -10.50 1.83 9.82
C PRO A 15 -11.67 1.16 10.53
N THR A 16 -12.45 0.37 9.78
CA THR A 16 -13.57 -0.39 10.33
C THR A 16 -13.16 -1.73 10.92
N VAL A 17 -11.93 -2.15 10.65
CA VAL A 17 -11.34 -3.39 11.18
C VAL A 17 -10.00 -3.05 11.80
N ALA A 18 -9.54 -3.87 12.74
CA ALA A 18 -8.25 -3.67 13.38
C ALA A 18 -7.13 -3.82 12.34
N VAL A 19 -6.11 -2.96 12.44
CA VAL A 19 -4.96 -2.93 11.53
C VAL A 19 -3.70 -3.05 12.36
N THR A 20 -2.76 -3.89 11.92
CA THR A 20 -1.48 -4.05 12.61
C THR A 20 -0.41 -3.15 11.98
N SER A 21 0.61 -2.80 12.77
CA SER A 21 1.73 -1.99 12.31
C SER A 21 2.38 -2.61 11.07
N GLY A 22 2.62 -1.80 10.05
CA GLY A 22 3.21 -2.25 8.79
C GLY A 22 2.20 -2.81 7.78
N GLN A 23 0.95 -2.97 8.17
CA GLN A 23 -0.10 -3.48 7.27
C GLN A 23 -0.54 -2.38 6.32
N ALA A 24 -0.69 -2.72 5.04
CA ALA A 24 -1.21 -1.79 4.04
C ALA A 24 -2.73 -1.80 4.02
N LEU A 25 -3.31 -0.63 3.73
CA LEU A 25 -4.75 -0.45 3.64
C LEU A 25 -5.07 0.48 2.48
N LEU A 26 -6.09 0.15 1.71
CA LEU A 26 -6.55 1.01 0.62
C LEU A 26 -7.58 2.01 1.16
N ILE A 27 -7.29 3.30 0.98
CA ILE A 27 -8.19 4.39 1.36
C ILE A 27 -8.62 5.08 0.07
N GLY A 28 -9.81 4.76 -0.43
CA GLY A 28 -10.20 5.21 -1.76
C GLY A 28 -9.27 4.63 -2.81
N ALA A 29 -8.53 5.46 -3.52
CA ALA A 29 -7.52 5.05 -4.49
C ALA A 29 -6.10 5.22 -3.96
N LEU A 30 -5.93 5.44 -2.66
CA LEU A 30 -4.65 5.71 -2.02
C LEU A 30 -4.25 4.53 -1.15
N LEU A 31 -3.03 4.04 -1.33
CA LEU A 31 -2.49 2.99 -0.46
C LEU A 31 -1.78 3.63 0.73
N ALA A 32 -2.03 3.13 1.92
CA ALA A 32 -1.43 3.64 3.14
C ALA A 32 -0.96 2.49 4.02
N VAL A 33 0.10 2.74 4.79
CA VAL A 33 0.71 1.73 5.66
C VAL A 33 0.58 2.20 7.10
N ALA A 34 0.06 1.34 7.97
CA ALA A 34 -0.16 1.65 9.38
C ALA A 34 1.18 1.84 10.11
N VAL A 35 1.28 2.92 10.88
CA VAL A 35 2.47 3.21 11.70
C VAL A 35 2.46 2.40 12.99
N ASN A 36 1.26 2.19 13.55
CA ASN A 36 1.06 1.48 14.81
C ASN A 36 -0.08 0.48 14.66
N ASN A 37 -0.27 -0.38 15.68
CA ASN A 37 -1.48 -1.19 15.77
C ASN A 37 -2.65 -0.26 16.05
N ILE A 38 -3.70 -0.35 15.23
CA ILE A 38 -4.86 0.54 15.31
C ILE A 38 -6.09 -0.34 15.51
N PRO A 39 -6.80 -0.22 16.66
CA PRO A 39 -8.03 -0.96 16.87
C PRO A 39 -9.12 -0.54 15.88
N ALA A 40 -10.06 -1.42 15.64
CA ALA A 40 -11.21 -1.13 14.79
C ALA A 40 -11.96 0.10 15.31
N ASN A 41 -12.44 0.93 14.40
CA ASN A 41 -13.22 2.15 14.70
C ASN A 41 -12.45 3.18 15.53
N THR A 42 -11.12 3.15 15.47
CA THR A 42 -10.24 4.09 16.17
C THR A 42 -9.40 4.82 15.14
N GLN A 43 -9.29 6.14 15.28
CA GLN A 43 -8.47 6.94 14.38
C GLN A 43 -6.98 6.62 14.58
N GLY A 44 -6.27 6.42 13.49
CA GLY A 44 -4.82 6.22 13.49
C GLY A 44 -4.15 6.95 12.36
N GLU A 45 -2.82 6.98 12.38
CA GLU A 45 -2.01 7.61 11.35
C GLU A 45 -1.45 6.54 10.41
N PHE A 46 -1.50 6.82 9.10
CA PHE A 46 -1.01 5.95 8.07
C PHE A 46 -0.02 6.71 7.18
N VAL A 47 1.08 6.06 6.81
CA VAL A 47 2.08 6.65 5.90
C VAL A 47 1.62 6.46 4.47
N THR A 48 1.69 7.52 3.66
CA THR A 48 1.23 7.52 2.27
C THR A 48 2.34 7.64 1.25
N GLU A 49 3.60 7.74 1.67
CA GLU A 49 4.73 7.75 0.74
C GLU A 49 5.92 6.99 1.32
N GLY A 50 6.79 6.54 0.44
CA GLY A 50 7.97 5.77 0.80
C GLY A 50 7.99 4.42 0.12
N VAL A 51 9.04 3.65 0.39
CA VAL A 51 9.22 2.29 -0.13
C VAL A 51 8.97 1.31 0.99
N PHE A 52 8.06 0.38 0.77
CA PHE A 52 7.69 -0.63 1.76
C PHE A 52 7.72 -2.02 1.15
N GLU A 53 8.10 -3.02 1.94
CA GLU A 53 7.97 -4.41 1.56
C GLU A 53 6.55 -4.87 1.87
N LEU A 54 5.81 -5.24 0.83
CA LEU A 54 4.39 -5.58 0.94
C LEU A 54 4.14 -7.00 0.43
N PRO A 55 3.08 -7.67 0.92
CA PRO A 55 2.73 -8.98 0.41
C PRO A 55 2.40 -8.92 -1.08
N LYS A 56 2.83 -9.94 -1.81
CA LYS A 56 2.68 -10.06 -3.25
C LYS A 56 1.98 -11.37 -3.60
N ALA A 57 1.12 -11.34 -4.63
CA ALA A 57 0.60 -12.58 -5.23
C ALA A 57 1.80 -13.41 -5.72
N ASN A 58 1.95 -14.64 -5.24
CA ASN A 58 3.15 -15.44 -5.50
C ASN A 58 3.34 -15.81 -6.98
N THR A 59 2.26 -15.78 -7.74
CA THR A 59 2.31 -16.06 -9.19
C THR A 59 2.61 -14.81 -10.02
N ALA A 60 2.60 -13.62 -9.42
CA ALA A 60 2.89 -12.37 -10.14
C ALA A 60 4.39 -12.24 -10.35
N ASP A 61 4.79 -11.96 -11.58
CA ASP A 61 6.19 -11.74 -11.95
C ASP A 61 6.36 -10.24 -12.20
N ILE A 62 6.94 -9.55 -11.25
CA ILE A 62 7.00 -8.09 -11.23
C ILE A 62 8.43 -7.64 -11.43
N GLY A 63 8.66 -6.80 -12.45
CA GLY A 63 9.96 -6.22 -12.73
C GLY A 63 10.15 -4.87 -12.04
N GLN A 64 11.39 -4.49 -11.84
CA GLN A 64 11.74 -3.18 -11.27
C GLN A 64 11.14 -2.07 -12.14
N GLY A 65 10.46 -1.14 -11.51
CA GLY A 65 9.83 0.00 -12.18
C GLY A 65 8.46 -0.27 -12.75
N ASP A 66 7.96 -1.51 -12.68
CA ASP A 66 6.63 -1.84 -13.18
C ASP A 66 5.54 -1.18 -12.33
N ASP A 67 4.44 -0.81 -12.95
CA ASP A 67 3.24 -0.40 -12.22
C ASP A 67 2.70 -1.60 -11.45
N VAL A 68 2.31 -1.36 -10.20
CA VAL A 68 1.73 -2.41 -9.37
C VAL A 68 0.34 -2.00 -8.89
N TYR A 69 -0.46 -3.00 -8.61
CA TYR A 69 -1.87 -2.84 -8.27
C TYR A 69 -2.15 -3.56 -6.96
N TRP A 70 -3.20 -3.12 -6.27
CA TRP A 70 -3.61 -3.70 -4.99
C TRP A 70 -4.86 -4.54 -5.20
N ASP A 71 -4.76 -5.83 -4.89
CA ASP A 71 -5.91 -6.74 -4.85
C ASP A 71 -6.51 -6.64 -3.44
N ASN A 72 -7.59 -5.88 -3.32
CA ASN A 72 -8.19 -5.62 -2.02
C ASN A 72 -8.90 -6.82 -1.43
N ALA A 73 -9.25 -7.81 -2.22
CA ALA A 73 -9.84 -9.05 -1.72
C ALA A 73 -8.77 -9.95 -1.07
N ALA A 74 -7.65 -10.13 -1.75
CA ALA A 74 -6.54 -10.95 -1.25
C ALA A 74 -5.55 -10.18 -0.38
N LYS A 75 -5.61 -8.84 -0.39
CA LYS A 75 -4.70 -7.96 0.38
C LYS A 75 -3.25 -8.14 -0.04
N VAL A 76 -3.00 -8.21 -1.34
CA VAL A 76 -1.66 -8.41 -1.90
C VAL A 76 -1.42 -7.48 -3.07
N ILE A 77 -0.13 -7.24 -3.38
CA ILE A 77 0.30 -6.54 -4.59
C ILE A 77 0.26 -7.52 -5.76
N THR A 78 -0.19 -7.04 -6.90
CA THR A 78 -0.24 -7.82 -8.14
C THR A 78 0.13 -6.93 -9.33
N ASN A 79 0.42 -7.54 -10.47
CA ASN A 79 0.65 -6.82 -11.72
C ASN A 79 -0.58 -6.83 -12.64
N THR A 80 -1.71 -7.32 -12.15
CA THR A 80 -2.97 -7.39 -12.89
C THR A 80 -3.78 -6.13 -12.64
N ALA A 81 -4.09 -5.38 -13.72
CA ALA A 81 -4.86 -4.15 -13.62
C ALA A 81 -6.35 -4.38 -13.44
N THR A 82 -6.91 -5.46 -13.97
CA THR A 82 -8.34 -5.74 -13.97
C THR A 82 -8.89 -5.86 -12.56
N ASP A 83 -9.92 -5.09 -12.25
CA ASP A 83 -10.60 -5.05 -10.94
C ASP A 83 -9.70 -4.67 -9.77
N ASN A 84 -8.53 -4.10 -10.03
CA ASN A 84 -7.59 -3.68 -9.01
C ASN A 84 -7.24 -2.21 -9.17
N THR A 85 -6.72 -1.61 -8.09
CA THR A 85 -6.35 -0.19 -8.07
C THR A 85 -4.83 -0.06 -8.19
N ARG A 86 -4.35 0.76 -9.13
CA ARG A 86 -2.94 1.07 -9.24
C ARG A 86 -2.50 1.83 -7.99
N VAL A 87 -1.46 1.32 -7.32
CA VAL A 87 -1.04 1.88 -6.02
C VAL A 87 0.43 2.31 -5.98
N GLY A 88 1.19 2.12 -7.04
CA GLY A 88 2.57 2.57 -7.08
C GLY A 88 3.41 1.85 -8.09
N LYS A 89 4.71 1.80 -7.84
CA LYS A 89 5.69 1.15 -8.70
C LYS A 89 6.56 0.21 -7.90
N ALA A 90 6.95 -0.90 -8.52
CA ALA A 90 7.90 -1.82 -7.91
C ALA A 90 9.26 -1.14 -7.82
N TRP A 91 9.80 -1.02 -6.63
CA TRP A 91 11.12 -0.43 -6.40
C TRP A 91 12.22 -1.42 -6.70
N LEU A 92 11.96 -2.69 -6.39
CA LEU A 92 12.83 -3.81 -6.73
C LEU A 92 11.98 -4.88 -7.41
N GLY A 93 12.60 -5.65 -8.30
CA GLY A 93 11.91 -6.76 -8.96
C GLY A 93 11.63 -7.89 -7.98
N ALA A 94 10.51 -8.59 -8.20
CA ALA A 94 10.10 -9.75 -7.41
C ALA A 94 9.36 -10.73 -8.31
N GLY A 95 10.05 -11.79 -8.70
CA GLY A 95 9.48 -12.80 -9.59
C GLY A 95 8.68 -13.85 -8.84
N ASN A 96 8.06 -14.73 -9.62
CA ASN A 96 7.42 -15.95 -9.12
C ASN A 96 8.54 -16.90 -8.63
N PRO A 97 8.50 -17.46 -7.41
CA PRO A 97 7.37 -17.51 -6.46
C PRO A 97 7.52 -16.60 -5.23
N SER A 98 8.15 -15.44 -5.35
CA SER A 98 8.29 -14.52 -4.24
C SER A 98 6.94 -14.12 -3.67
N THR A 99 6.86 -13.94 -2.35
CA THR A 99 5.63 -13.58 -1.65
C THR A 99 5.62 -12.14 -1.17
N THR A 100 6.69 -11.40 -1.39
CA THR A 100 6.80 -9.99 -1.04
C THR A 100 7.46 -9.21 -2.16
N VAL A 101 7.23 -7.90 -2.19
CA VAL A 101 7.84 -7.00 -3.15
C VAL A 101 8.02 -5.63 -2.50
N ALA A 102 9.14 -4.96 -2.80
CA ALA A 102 9.37 -3.59 -2.37
C ALA A 102 8.65 -2.65 -3.33
N VAL A 103 7.76 -1.81 -2.79
CA VAL A 103 6.90 -0.92 -3.58
C VAL A 103 7.07 0.50 -3.08
N LYS A 104 7.27 1.44 -4.02
CA LYS A 104 7.11 2.86 -3.72
C LYS A 104 5.64 3.20 -3.88
N ILE A 105 4.96 3.38 -2.77
CA ILE A 105 3.51 3.54 -2.76
C ILE A 105 3.10 4.90 -3.30
N ASN A 106 1.99 4.93 -4.04
CA ASN A 106 1.37 6.14 -4.58
C ASN A 106 2.29 6.93 -5.55
N ALA A 107 3.22 6.24 -6.17
CA ALA A 107 4.14 6.85 -7.13
C ALA A 107 3.58 6.90 -8.55
#